data_d0de41de7bb7d16fbecea0225701a13c
#
_entry.id   d0de41de7bb7d16fbecea0225701a13c
#
_cell.length_a   1.000
_cell.length_b   1.000
_cell.length_c   1.000
_cell.angle_alpha   90.00
_cell.angle_beta   90.00
_cell.angle_gamma   90.00
#
_symmetry.space_group_name_H-M   'P 1'
#
loop_
_entity.id
_entity.type
_entity.pdbx_description
1 polymer ?
#
loop_
_entity_poly.entity_id
_entity_poly.type
_entity_poly.pdbx_seq_one_letter_code
_entity_poly.pdbx_strand_id
1 'polypeptide(L)'
;MQISLAPFTLRDYRGDPASPSYKDGIKTLLRRVKKIGYEGIEMGTPPGFSHQEYKGFLDETGLQVVSLTGFGYPALEGDDYSDAIGECVALGAKNIMVPHMPDVVLGNPYELKRFIKNLNRAGKALRKSGIHLSYHNHAVDFSKIGIKSLFEQIVEGTDPAYVSIEPDTHWLQAGGGHVITWLKRLRGRIYVIHFKDYGIDPYSDHLFLESAHKQFKEIGEGNLNWPGIIRECEEQGVMWCSVEQDFCQRPPYEAIELSLKNLRLFGV
;
A
#
# COMPACT_ATOMS: atom_id res chain seq x y z
N MET A 1 6.86 14.10 5.35
CA MET A 1 5.79 13.23 4.76
C MET A 1 4.51 13.34 5.54
N GLN A 2 3.34 13.13 4.90
CA GLN A 2 2.05 12.95 5.58
C GLN A 2 1.83 11.47 5.88
N ILE A 3 1.08 11.16 6.94
CA ILE A 3 0.88 9.77 7.38
C ILE A 3 -0.56 9.33 7.09
N SER A 4 -0.70 8.28 6.31
CA SER A 4 -1.97 7.61 6.03
C SER A 4 -2.01 6.20 6.62
N LEU A 5 -3.19 5.61 6.59
CA LEU A 5 -3.41 4.22 6.97
C LEU A 5 -3.88 3.42 5.76
N ALA A 6 -3.25 2.26 5.52
CA ALA A 6 -3.82 1.22 4.66
C ALA A 6 -4.81 0.39 5.50
N PRO A 7 -6.11 0.51 5.26
CA PRO A 7 -7.11 -0.03 6.18
C PRO A 7 -7.27 -1.55 6.08
N PHE A 8 -6.41 -2.23 5.34
CA PHE A 8 -6.31 -3.69 5.38
C PHE A 8 -5.98 -4.19 6.79
N THR A 9 -5.20 -3.45 7.55
CA THR A 9 -4.93 -3.70 8.97
C THR A 9 -6.21 -3.79 9.81
N LEU A 10 -7.24 -3.05 9.42
CA LEU A 10 -8.54 -3.00 10.12
C LEU A 10 -9.64 -3.77 9.38
N ARG A 11 -9.30 -4.73 8.51
CA ARG A 11 -10.28 -5.46 7.66
C ARG A 11 -11.40 -6.12 8.45
N ASP A 12 -11.09 -6.68 9.63
CA ASP A 12 -12.06 -7.35 10.49
C ASP A 12 -13.04 -6.36 11.18
N TYR A 13 -12.71 -5.06 11.16
CA TYR A 13 -13.56 -3.99 11.72
C TYR A 13 -14.42 -3.29 10.68
N ARG A 14 -14.30 -3.65 9.40
CA ARG A 14 -15.13 -3.06 8.34
C ARG A 14 -16.58 -3.53 8.39
N GLY A 15 -16.82 -4.68 9.00
CA GLY A 15 -18.14 -5.31 9.06
C GLY A 15 -18.55 -6.01 7.76
N ASP A 16 -19.72 -6.60 7.77
CA ASP A 16 -20.32 -7.27 6.62
C ASP A 16 -21.08 -6.23 5.76
N PRO A 17 -20.74 -6.07 4.47
CA PRO A 17 -21.44 -5.16 3.57
C PRO A 17 -22.97 -5.44 3.45
N ALA A 18 -23.40 -6.65 3.70
CA ALA A 18 -24.82 -7.01 3.70
C ALA A 18 -25.55 -6.61 5.00
N SER A 19 -24.80 -6.24 6.06
CA SER A 19 -25.42 -5.85 7.34
C SER A 19 -26.01 -4.44 7.27
N PRO A 20 -27.20 -4.20 7.84
CA PRO A 20 -27.76 -2.86 7.99
C PRO A 20 -26.86 -1.87 8.75
N SER A 21 -26.00 -2.37 9.64
CA SER A 21 -25.06 -1.57 10.44
C SER A 21 -23.72 -1.30 9.73
N TYR A 22 -23.50 -1.82 8.52
CA TYR A 22 -22.23 -1.71 7.80
C TYR A 22 -21.77 -0.26 7.62
N LYS A 23 -22.66 0.61 7.16
CA LYS A 23 -22.33 2.02 6.93
C LYS A 23 -21.90 2.72 8.21
N ASP A 24 -22.55 2.44 9.34
CA ASP A 24 -22.18 3.01 10.64
C ASP A 24 -20.86 2.44 11.16
N GLY A 25 -20.57 1.18 10.85
CA GLY A 25 -19.29 0.54 11.10
C GLY A 25 -18.16 1.26 10.38
N ILE A 26 -18.31 1.51 9.07
CA ILE A 26 -17.32 2.27 8.27
C ILE A 26 -17.12 3.69 8.82
N LYS A 27 -18.20 4.40 9.12
CA LYS A 27 -18.11 5.75 9.74
C LYS A 27 -17.37 5.73 11.08
N THR A 28 -17.63 4.73 11.90
CA THR A 28 -16.97 4.57 13.19
C THR A 28 -15.48 4.27 13.02
N LEU A 29 -15.12 3.42 12.06
CA LEU A 29 -13.73 3.14 11.69
C LEU A 29 -13.00 4.43 11.29
N LEU A 30 -13.55 5.20 10.35
CA LEU A 30 -12.94 6.45 9.86
C LEU A 30 -12.73 7.46 11.00
N ARG A 31 -13.75 7.67 11.85
CA ARG A 31 -13.64 8.57 13.01
C ARG A 31 -12.56 8.12 13.98
N ARG A 32 -12.43 6.81 14.20
CA ARG A 32 -11.42 6.27 15.09
C ARG A 32 -10.01 6.41 14.52
N VAL A 33 -9.83 6.16 13.24
CA VAL A 33 -8.56 6.37 12.53
C VAL A 33 -8.14 7.84 12.61
N LYS A 34 -9.08 8.78 12.37
CA LYS A 34 -8.80 10.20 12.53
C LYS A 34 -8.48 10.60 13.95
N LYS A 35 -9.21 10.07 14.94
CA LYS A 35 -8.98 10.35 16.38
C LYS A 35 -7.59 9.88 16.84
N ILE A 36 -7.08 8.78 16.28
CA ILE A 36 -5.71 8.31 16.54
C ILE A 36 -4.69 9.32 16.00
N GLY A 37 -5.01 10.04 14.91
CA GLY A 37 -4.17 11.11 14.39
C GLY A 37 -3.68 10.92 12.95
N TYR A 38 -4.20 9.93 12.23
CA TYR A 38 -3.92 9.75 10.81
C TYR A 38 -4.51 10.89 9.98
N GLU A 39 -3.82 11.26 8.90
CA GLU A 39 -4.19 12.36 8.01
C GLU A 39 -4.91 11.85 6.75
N GLY A 40 -4.59 10.64 6.32
CA GLY A 40 -5.15 10.01 5.13
C GLY A 40 -5.49 8.55 5.32
N ILE A 41 -6.15 8.01 4.29
CA ILE A 41 -6.55 6.61 4.21
C ILE A 41 -6.45 6.11 2.76
N GLU A 42 -6.05 4.88 2.57
CA GLU A 42 -6.04 4.22 1.27
C GLU A 42 -7.30 3.38 1.10
N MET A 43 -8.39 4.04 0.84
CA MET A 43 -9.68 3.36 0.75
C MET A 43 -10.58 4.06 -0.26
N GLY A 44 -10.94 3.35 -1.31
CA GLY A 44 -12.00 3.76 -2.23
C GLY A 44 -13.38 3.68 -1.57
N THR A 45 -14.40 4.01 -2.34
CA THR A 45 -15.80 4.01 -1.89
C THR A 45 -16.21 2.60 -1.45
N PRO A 46 -16.58 2.41 -0.18
CA PRO A 46 -17.00 1.11 0.29
C PRO A 46 -18.33 0.66 -0.35
N PRO A 47 -18.58 -0.64 -0.45
CA PRO A 47 -19.85 -1.16 -0.94
C PRO A 47 -21.06 -0.50 -0.27
N GLY A 48 -22.11 -0.23 -1.03
CA GLY A 48 -23.35 0.36 -0.53
C GLY A 48 -23.32 1.87 -0.29
N PHE A 49 -22.16 2.54 -0.45
CA PHE A 49 -22.08 4.00 -0.47
C PHE A 49 -22.09 4.53 -1.91
N SER A 50 -22.68 5.71 -2.12
CA SER A 50 -22.31 6.52 -3.27
C SER A 50 -21.00 7.24 -3.01
N HIS A 51 -20.28 7.64 -4.08
CA HIS A 51 -19.04 8.43 -3.92
C HIS A 51 -19.31 9.74 -3.16
N GLN A 52 -20.44 10.39 -3.43
CA GLN A 52 -20.82 11.63 -2.75
C GLN A 52 -21.08 11.43 -1.25
N GLU A 53 -21.79 10.36 -0.87
CA GLU A 53 -22.05 10.01 0.52
C GLU A 53 -20.75 9.73 1.26
N TYR A 54 -19.87 8.91 0.67
CA TYR A 54 -18.57 8.59 1.26
C TYR A 54 -17.68 9.81 1.38
N LYS A 55 -17.62 10.65 0.35
CA LYS A 55 -16.88 11.92 0.39
C LYS A 55 -17.37 12.83 1.50
N GLY A 56 -18.69 12.91 1.73
CA GLY A 56 -19.24 13.69 2.85
C GLY A 56 -18.68 13.24 4.20
N PHE A 57 -18.54 11.94 4.44
CA PHE A 57 -17.93 11.43 5.66
C PHE A 57 -16.44 11.70 5.77
N LEU A 58 -15.73 11.61 4.66
CA LEU A 58 -14.31 11.97 4.62
C LEU A 58 -14.12 13.45 4.98
N ASP A 59 -14.97 14.32 4.45
CA ASP A 59 -14.93 15.75 4.75
C ASP A 59 -15.26 16.05 6.23
N GLU A 60 -16.27 15.38 6.79
CA GLU A 60 -16.60 15.47 8.21
C GLU A 60 -15.44 15.04 9.12
N THR A 61 -14.72 13.99 8.74
CA THR A 61 -13.57 13.50 9.52
C THR A 61 -12.29 14.24 9.25
N GLY A 62 -12.16 14.91 8.09
CA GLY A 62 -10.93 15.53 7.63
C GLY A 62 -9.85 14.51 7.24
N LEU A 63 -10.25 13.28 6.85
CA LEU A 63 -9.36 12.29 6.25
C LEU A 63 -9.28 12.50 4.73
N GLN A 64 -8.09 12.43 4.17
CA GLN A 64 -7.87 12.46 2.73
C GLN A 64 -7.80 11.05 2.17
N VAL A 65 -8.40 10.81 1.00
CA VAL A 65 -8.15 9.56 0.26
C VAL A 65 -6.83 9.70 -0.48
N VAL A 66 -5.85 8.90 -0.08
CA VAL A 66 -4.49 8.95 -0.63
C VAL A 66 -4.39 8.11 -1.90
N SER A 67 -4.97 6.93 -1.87
CA SER A 67 -4.95 5.97 -2.95
C SER A 67 -6.25 5.16 -2.98
N LEU A 68 -6.74 4.85 -4.17
CA LEU A 68 -7.77 3.84 -4.35
C LEU A 68 -7.11 2.46 -4.39
N THR A 69 -7.56 1.57 -3.51
CA THR A 69 -7.07 0.20 -3.38
C THR A 69 -8.09 -0.78 -3.94
N GLY A 70 -8.21 -0.99 -5.14
CA GLY A 70 -9.24 -1.89 -5.70
C GLY A 70 -9.08 -2.10 -7.19
N PHE A 71 -8.02 -1.55 -7.74
CA PHE A 71 -7.74 -1.65 -9.16
C PHE A 71 -7.11 -3.01 -9.47
N GLY A 72 -7.96 -4.04 -9.45
CA GLY A 72 -7.56 -5.41 -9.70
C GLY A 72 -7.19 -5.68 -11.16
N TYR A 73 -6.68 -6.88 -11.40
CA TYR A 73 -6.23 -7.34 -12.72
C TYR A 73 -7.28 -7.21 -13.83
N PRO A 74 -8.58 -7.52 -13.62
CA PRO A 74 -9.59 -7.32 -14.66
C PRO A 74 -9.73 -5.87 -15.14
N ALA A 75 -9.67 -4.90 -14.20
CA ALA A 75 -9.68 -3.49 -14.56
C ALA A 75 -8.43 -3.07 -15.33
N LEU A 76 -7.27 -3.65 -14.97
CA LEU A 76 -6.01 -3.40 -15.64
C LEU A 76 -5.98 -3.96 -17.08
N GLU A 77 -6.70 -5.06 -17.35
CA GLU A 77 -6.83 -5.65 -18.68
C GLU A 77 -7.77 -4.87 -19.59
N GLY A 78 -8.73 -4.14 -19.03
CA GLY A 78 -9.65 -3.29 -19.77
C GLY A 78 -9.00 -2.08 -20.43
N ASP A 79 -9.74 -1.41 -21.29
CA ASP A 79 -9.33 -0.17 -21.96
C ASP A 79 -10.11 1.05 -21.46
N ASP A 80 -11.17 0.83 -20.69
CA ASP A 80 -12.00 1.88 -20.09
C ASP A 80 -11.67 2.04 -18.60
N TYR A 81 -11.24 3.22 -18.23
CA TYR A 81 -10.88 3.61 -16.87
C TYR A 81 -11.79 4.72 -16.33
N SER A 82 -12.92 4.98 -17.01
CA SER A 82 -13.82 6.10 -16.69
C SER A 82 -14.36 6.03 -15.27
N ASP A 83 -14.74 4.85 -14.80
CA ASP A 83 -15.27 4.64 -13.44
C ASP A 83 -14.20 4.93 -12.39
N ALA A 84 -12.98 4.39 -12.56
CA ALA A 84 -11.88 4.64 -11.64
C ALA A 84 -11.46 6.12 -11.64
N ILE A 85 -11.45 6.78 -12.79
CA ILE A 85 -11.20 8.22 -12.90
C ILE A 85 -12.31 9.00 -12.20
N GLY A 86 -13.57 8.62 -12.43
CA GLY A 86 -14.74 9.24 -11.80
C GLY A 86 -14.68 9.14 -10.27
N GLU A 87 -14.33 7.99 -9.74
CA GLU A 87 -14.14 7.78 -8.31
C GLU A 87 -12.98 8.63 -7.75
N CYS A 88 -11.82 8.64 -8.40
CA CYS A 88 -10.71 9.50 -8.01
C CYS A 88 -11.11 10.98 -7.94
N VAL A 89 -11.80 11.47 -8.95
CA VAL A 89 -12.30 12.86 -9.01
C VAL A 89 -13.27 13.13 -7.86
N ALA A 90 -14.22 12.23 -7.64
CA ALA A 90 -15.24 12.39 -6.61
C ALA A 90 -14.64 12.42 -5.20
N LEU A 91 -13.63 11.59 -4.93
CA LEU A 91 -12.99 11.48 -3.63
C LEU A 91 -11.79 12.43 -3.45
N GLY A 92 -11.31 13.06 -4.53
CA GLY A 92 -10.09 13.87 -4.51
C GLY A 92 -8.80 13.06 -4.48
N ALA A 93 -8.86 11.75 -4.73
CA ALA A 93 -7.69 10.87 -4.77
C ALA A 93 -6.80 11.18 -5.99
N LYS A 94 -5.48 11.06 -5.80
CA LYS A 94 -4.49 11.31 -6.86
C LYS A 94 -3.72 10.06 -7.27
N ASN A 95 -3.98 8.94 -6.63
CA ASN A 95 -3.31 7.67 -6.89
C ASN A 95 -4.32 6.51 -6.95
N ILE A 96 -4.02 5.55 -7.81
CA ILE A 96 -4.67 4.25 -7.87
C ILE A 96 -3.58 3.21 -7.70
N MET A 97 -3.76 2.31 -6.76
CA MET A 97 -2.80 1.24 -6.48
C MET A 97 -3.25 -0.08 -7.11
N VAL A 98 -2.35 -0.72 -7.84
CA VAL A 98 -2.45 -2.13 -8.22
C VAL A 98 -1.86 -2.95 -7.07
N PRO A 99 -2.69 -3.67 -6.30
CA PRO A 99 -2.27 -4.21 -5.00
C PRO A 99 -1.31 -5.41 -5.10
N HIS A 100 -1.32 -6.13 -6.19
CA HIS A 100 -0.44 -7.27 -6.45
C HIS A 100 -0.50 -7.68 -7.92
N MET A 101 0.50 -8.42 -8.37
CA MET A 101 0.41 -9.10 -9.67
C MET A 101 -0.56 -10.29 -9.59
N PRO A 102 -1.20 -10.67 -10.70
CA PRO A 102 -2.04 -11.86 -10.73
C PRO A 102 -1.20 -13.14 -10.73
N ASP A 103 -1.74 -14.22 -10.15
CA ASP A 103 -1.03 -15.50 -10.00
C ASP A 103 -0.53 -16.08 -11.34
N VAL A 104 -1.23 -15.82 -12.44
CA VAL A 104 -0.85 -16.28 -13.78
C VAL A 104 0.51 -15.73 -14.25
N VAL A 105 1.01 -14.67 -13.62
CA VAL A 105 2.33 -14.07 -13.91
C VAL A 105 3.45 -14.92 -13.33
N LEU A 106 3.18 -15.64 -12.25
CA LEU A 106 4.20 -16.43 -11.54
C LEU A 106 4.76 -17.53 -12.45
N GLY A 107 6.06 -17.47 -12.70
CA GLY A 107 6.75 -18.43 -13.58
C GLY A 107 6.43 -18.30 -15.06
N ASN A 108 5.62 -17.34 -15.48
CA ASN A 108 5.19 -17.17 -16.87
C ASN A 108 5.70 -15.86 -17.50
N PRO A 109 6.77 -15.91 -18.31
CA PRO A 109 7.37 -14.70 -18.89
C PRO A 109 6.45 -13.99 -19.90
N TYR A 110 5.49 -14.68 -20.52
CA TYR A 110 4.54 -14.07 -21.45
C TYR A 110 3.50 -13.23 -20.69
N GLU A 111 2.97 -13.77 -19.60
CA GLU A 111 2.01 -13.06 -18.75
C GLU A 111 2.68 -11.89 -18.01
N LEU A 112 3.94 -12.02 -17.62
CA LEU A 112 4.70 -10.90 -17.07
C LEU A 112 4.80 -9.75 -18.07
N LYS A 113 5.16 -10.02 -19.32
CA LYS A 113 5.22 -8.99 -20.37
C LYS A 113 3.87 -8.35 -20.63
N ARG A 114 2.80 -9.15 -20.62
CA ARG A 114 1.43 -8.67 -20.78
C ARG A 114 1.03 -7.77 -19.61
N PHE A 115 1.33 -8.16 -18.38
CA PHE A 115 1.08 -7.40 -17.18
C PHE A 115 1.79 -6.03 -17.22
N ILE A 116 3.09 -6.01 -17.53
CA ILE A 116 3.88 -4.78 -17.68
C ILE A 116 3.29 -3.87 -18.78
N LYS A 117 2.89 -4.44 -19.91
CA LYS A 117 2.23 -3.69 -20.99
C LYS A 117 0.92 -3.05 -20.51
N ASN A 118 0.12 -3.78 -19.73
CA ASN A 118 -1.15 -3.30 -19.19
C ASN A 118 -0.92 -2.18 -18.16
N LEU A 119 0.07 -2.31 -17.27
CA LEU A 119 0.46 -1.23 -16.36
C LEU A 119 0.81 0.06 -17.10
N ASN A 120 1.63 -0.02 -18.13
CA ASN A 120 2.01 1.14 -18.94
C ASN A 120 0.81 1.77 -19.65
N ARG A 121 -0.09 0.94 -20.21
CA ARG A 121 -1.30 1.41 -20.89
C ARG A 121 -2.23 2.13 -19.92
N ALA A 122 -2.55 1.51 -18.79
CA ALA A 122 -3.43 2.08 -17.78
C ALA A 122 -2.82 3.35 -17.18
N GLY A 123 -1.54 3.31 -16.80
CA GLY A 123 -0.85 4.47 -16.24
C GLY A 123 -0.84 5.66 -17.21
N LYS A 124 -0.60 5.41 -18.50
CA LYS A 124 -0.66 6.45 -19.53
C LYS A 124 -2.06 7.06 -19.69
N ALA A 125 -3.11 6.24 -19.57
CA ALA A 125 -4.49 6.73 -19.64
C ALA A 125 -4.85 7.57 -18.42
N LEU A 126 -4.57 7.08 -17.21
CA LEU A 126 -4.85 7.74 -15.93
C LEU A 126 -4.09 9.07 -15.79
N ARG A 127 -2.85 9.11 -16.28
CA ARG A 127 -2.01 10.32 -16.26
C ARG A 127 -2.62 11.50 -16.97
N LYS A 128 -3.43 11.29 -18.02
CA LYS A 128 -4.14 12.36 -18.72
C LYS A 128 -5.16 13.08 -17.82
N SER A 129 -5.65 12.38 -16.79
CA SER A 129 -6.55 12.93 -15.76
C SER A 129 -5.82 13.39 -14.50
N GLY A 130 -4.48 13.43 -14.52
CA GLY A 130 -3.67 13.83 -13.37
C GLY A 130 -3.62 12.79 -12.26
N ILE A 131 -3.93 11.52 -12.56
CA ILE A 131 -3.95 10.41 -11.61
C ILE A 131 -2.69 9.56 -11.82
N HIS A 132 -2.02 9.21 -10.73
CA HIS A 132 -0.93 8.26 -10.71
C HIS A 132 -1.47 6.83 -10.72
N LEU A 133 -0.76 5.91 -11.38
CA LEU A 133 -0.92 4.48 -11.18
C LEU A 133 0.31 3.95 -10.46
N SER A 134 0.13 3.35 -9.31
CA SER A 134 1.21 2.74 -8.53
C SER A 134 1.09 1.22 -8.55
N TYR A 135 2.24 0.54 -8.64
CA TYR A 135 2.33 -0.90 -8.41
C TYR A 135 2.88 -1.17 -7.01
N HIS A 136 2.14 -1.93 -6.20
CA HIS A 136 2.53 -2.35 -4.86
C HIS A 136 3.15 -3.76 -4.89
N ASN A 137 4.31 -3.91 -4.26
CA ASN A 137 5.06 -5.17 -4.27
C ASN A 137 4.79 -6.04 -3.04
N HIS A 138 4.94 -7.36 -3.25
CA HIS A 138 5.00 -8.36 -2.20
C HIS A 138 6.31 -9.15 -2.25
N ALA A 139 6.57 -10.00 -1.24
CA ALA A 139 7.76 -10.83 -1.23
C ALA A 139 7.84 -11.79 -2.43
N VAL A 140 6.70 -12.27 -2.92
CA VAL A 140 6.61 -13.17 -4.09
C VAL A 140 7.17 -12.54 -5.37
N ASP A 141 7.17 -11.21 -5.48
CA ASP A 141 7.69 -10.47 -6.62
C ASP A 141 9.22 -10.60 -6.75
N PHE A 142 9.87 -11.07 -5.68
CA PHE A 142 11.31 -11.37 -5.69
C PHE A 142 11.64 -12.77 -6.22
N SER A 143 10.62 -13.58 -6.55
CA SER A 143 10.84 -14.81 -7.32
C SER A 143 11.41 -14.46 -8.70
N LYS A 144 12.21 -15.39 -9.26
CA LYS A 144 12.98 -15.12 -10.49
C LYS A 144 12.40 -15.81 -11.71
N ILE A 145 12.41 -15.07 -12.82
CA ILE A 145 12.32 -15.63 -14.17
C ILE A 145 13.65 -15.28 -14.86
N GLY A 146 14.47 -16.30 -15.11
CA GLY A 146 15.85 -16.12 -15.53
C GLY A 146 16.73 -15.60 -14.39
N ILE A 147 17.52 -14.56 -14.65
CA ILE A 147 18.47 -13.98 -13.68
C ILE A 147 17.86 -12.86 -12.84
N LYS A 148 16.76 -12.26 -13.29
CA LYS A 148 16.09 -11.11 -12.63
C LYS A 148 14.85 -11.56 -11.88
N SER A 149 14.56 -10.90 -10.76
CA SER A 149 13.28 -11.02 -10.08
C SER A 149 12.14 -10.45 -10.92
N LEU A 150 10.90 -10.86 -10.61
CA LEU A 150 9.70 -10.28 -11.22
C LEU A 150 9.63 -8.78 -10.93
N PHE A 151 9.94 -8.37 -9.69
CA PHE A 151 9.94 -6.97 -9.30
C PHE A 151 10.94 -6.14 -10.12
N GLU A 152 12.18 -6.64 -10.32
CA GLU A 152 13.15 -5.97 -11.19
C GLU A 152 12.62 -5.81 -12.61
N GLN A 153 12.02 -6.85 -13.16
CA GLN A 153 11.47 -6.82 -14.52
C GLN A 153 10.27 -5.87 -14.64
N ILE A 154 9.41 -5.78 -13.60
CA ILE A 154 8.30 -4.81 -13.55
C ILE A 154 8.86 -3.39 -13.50
N VAL A 155 9.81 -3.11 -12.61
CA VAL A 155 10.42 -1.78 -12.47
C VAL A 155 11.10 -1.32 -13.76
N GLU A 156 11.85 -2.20 -14.41
CA GLU A 156 12.58 -1.88 -15.63
C GLU A 156 11.67 -1.82 -16.87
N GLY A 157 10.61 -2.61 -16.91
CA GLY A 157 9.69 -2.67 -18.05
C GLY A 157 8.55 -1.65 -18.01
N THR A 158 8.37 -0.96 -16.89
CA THR A 158 7.37 0.10 -16.77
C THR A 158 7.97 1.48 -16.97
N ASP A 159 7.24 2.34 -17.70
CA ASP A 159 7.64 3.71 -17.96
C ASP A 159 7.45 4.58 -16.70
N PRO A 160 8.52 5.19 -16.16
CA PRO A 160 8.44 6.03 -14.97
C PRO A 160 7.57 7.28 -15.15
N ALA A 161 7.28 7.70 -16.38
CA ALA A 161 6.36 8.81 -16.66
C ALA A 161 4.88 8.43 -16.38
N TYR A 162 4.57 7.14 -16.39
CA TYR A 162 3.19 6.66 -16.30
C TYR A 162 2.94 5.75 -15.11
N VAL A 163 3.94 5.00 -14.65
CA VAL A 163 3.79 4.01 -13.59
C VAL A 163 4.73 4.36 -12.43
N SER A 164 4.14 4.71 -11.31
CA SER A 164 4.81 4.81 -10.02
C SER A 164 4.99 3.43 -9.39
N ILE A 165 5.88 3.35 -8.42
CA ILE A 165 5.98 2.18 -7.55
C ILE A 165 5.55 2.61 -6.15
N GLU A 166 4.77 1.77 -5.51
CA GLU A 166 4.34 1.90 -4.11
C GLU A 166 5.03 0.80 -3.29
N PRO A 167 6.32 1.03 -2.94
CA PRO A 167 7.11 -0.01 -2.30
C PRO A 167 6.62 -0.27 -0.88
N ASP A 168 6.66 -1.54 -0.48
CA ASP A 168 6.38 -1.98 0.88
C ASP A 168 7.67 -2.38 1.58
N THR A 169 7.96 -1.74 2.69
CA THR A 169 9.23 -1.93 3.40
C THR A 169 9.41 -3.33 3.97
N HIS A 170 8.33 -3.96 4.48
CA HIS A 170 8.35 -5.34 4.95
C HIS A 170 8.57 -6.31 3.79
N TRP A 171 7.78 -6.16 2.71
CA TRP A 171 7.83 -7.10 1.60
C TRP A 171 9.11 -6.98 0.78
N LEU A 172 9.72 -5.80 0.69
CA LEU A 172 11.08 -5.64 0.14
C LEU A 172 12.08 -6.47 0.96
N GLN A 173 12.06 -6.32 2.28
CA GLN A 173 12.97 -7.04 3.17
C GLN A 173 12.70 -8.54 3.17
N ALA A 174 11.44 -8.95 3.25
CA ALA A 174 11.03 -10.36 3.26
C ALA A 174 11.34 -11.08 1.95
N GLY A 175 11.32 -10.36 0.82
CA GLY A 175 11.74 -10.84 -0.49
C GLY A 175 13.26 -10.94 -0.68
N GLY A 176 14.05 -10.53 0.32
CA GLY A 176 15.52 -10.54 0.25
C GLY A 176 16.14 -9.27 -0.37
N GLY A 177 15.33 -8.22 -0.55
CA GLY A 177 15.79 -6.91 -0.98
C GLY A 177 16.28 -6.07 0.21
N HIS A 178 17.27 -5.21 -0.01
CA HIS A 178 17.66 -4.22 0.98
C HIS A 178 16.83 -2.94 0.76
N VAL A 179 15.98 -2.59 1.73
CA VAL A 179 14.96 -1.54 1.61
C VAL A 179 15.56 -0.22 1.09
N ILE A 180 16.57 0.35 1.76
CA ILE A 180 17.17 1.64 1.38
C ILE A 180 17.78 1.59 -0.04
N THR A 181 18.36 0.46 -0.43
CA THR A 181 18.90 0.30 -1.79
C THR A 181 17.78 0.35 -2.83
N TRP A 182 16.65 -0.29 -2.55
CA TRP A 182 15.49 -0.23 -3.43
C TRP A 182 14.88 1.17 -3.49
N LEU A 183 14.74 1.85 -2.37
CA LEU A 183 14.25 3.23 -2.35
C LEU A 183 15.11 4.14 -3.23
N LYS A 184 16.44 4.04 -3.14
CA LYS A 184 17.37 4.77 -4.00
C LYS A 184 17.19 4.44 -5.50
N ARG A 185 16.98 3.16 -5.81
CA ARG A 185 16.74 2.70 -7.18
C ARG A 185 15.40 3.22 -7.75
N LEU A 186 14.42 3.44 -6.89
CA LEU A 186 13.08 3.93 -7.23
C LEU A 186 12.94 5.45 -7.17
N ARG A 187 14.06 6.19 -7.01
CA ARG A 187 14.05 7.66 -6.89
C ARG A 187 13.24 8.33 -8.00
N GLY A 188 12.31 9.21 -7.59
CA GLY A 188 11.42 9.92 -8.50
C GLY A 188 10.20 9.12 -8.99
N ARG A 189 10.00 7.89 -8.48
CA ARG A 189 8.89 7.01 -8.86
C ARG A 189 7.98 6.64 -7.69
N ILE A 190 8.21 7.16 -6.48
CA ILE A 190 7.46 6.83 -5.28
C ILE A 190 6.51 8.00 -4.97
N TYR A 191 5.20 7.78 -5.08
CA TYR A 191 4.17 8.71 -4.65
C TYR A 191 3.67 8.39 -3.24
N VAL A 192 3.38 7.12 -2.98
CA VAL A 192 3.05 6.54 -1.68
C VAL A 192 4.03 5.42 -1.38
N ILE A 193 4.35 5.20 -0.12
CA ILE A 193 5.13 4.06 0.37
C ILE A 193 4.37 3.38 1.50
N HIS A 194 4.31 2.04 1.52
CA HIS A 194 3.83 1.31 2.66
C HIS A 194 4.93 1.15 3.71
N PHE A 195 4.68 1.74 4.87
CA PHE A 195 5.49 1.53 6.05
C PHE A 195 4.92 0.36 6.83
N LYS A 196 5.63 -0.75 6.77
CA LYS A 196 5.28 -2.03 7.40
C LYS A 196 6.55 -2.61 8.00
N ASP A 197 6.60 -2.77 9.32
CA ASP A 197 7.81 -3.25 9.97
C ASP A 197 7.91 -4.78 9.94
N TYR A 198 9.09 -5.25 10.19
CA TYR A 198 9.49 -6.63 10.06
C TYR A 198 10.33 -7.02 11.27
N GLY A 199 9.99 -8.10 11.92
CA GLY A 199 10.73 -8.59 13.06
C GLY A 199 10.83 -10.10 13.10
N ILE A 200 11.55 -10.59 14.11
CA ILE A 200 11.73 -12.01 14.42
C ILE A 200 11.04 -12.29 15.75
N ASP A 201 10.30 -13.40 15.82
CA ASP A 201 9.69 -13.84 17.06
C ASP A 201 10.74 -14.44 18.00
N PRO A 202 10.97 -13.85 19.20
CA PRO A 202 11.93 -14.39 20.16
C PRO A 202 11.39 -15.60 20.93
N TYR A 203 10.09 -15.87 20.86
CA TYR A 203 9.42 -16.90 21.67
C TYR A 203 9.01 -18.14 20.89
N SER A 204 9.60 -18.40 19.74
CA SER A 204 9.36 -19.62 18.98
C SER A 204 9.86 -20.83 19.77
N ASP A 205 9.00 -21.86 19.90
CA ASP A 205 9.33 -23.12 20.59
C ASP A 205 10.46 -23.91 19.92
N HIS A 206 10.87 -23.50 18.75
CA HIS A 206 11.94 -24.09 17.97
C HIS A 206 13.13 -23.14 17.91
N LEU A 207 14.06 -23.34 18.81
CA LEU A 207 15.34 -22.65 18.82
C LEU A 207 16.18 -23.16 17.65
N PHE A 208 16.72 -22.28 16.86
CA PHE A 208 17.75 -22.51 15.88
C PHE A 208 17.31 -22.36 14.42
N LEU A 209 17.50 -23.19 13.50
CA LEU A 209 17.47 -22.92 12.06
C LEU A 209 16.08 -22.88 11.41
N GLU A 210 15.11 -23.53 12.04
CA GLU A 210 13.78 -23.72 11.44
C GLU A 210 12.73 -22.70 11.92
N SER A 211 13.04 -21.89 12.90
CA SER A 211 12.07 -21.22 13.73
C SER A 211 12.15 -19.70 13.77
N ALA A 212 12.98 -19.08 12.96
CA ALA A 212 12.93 -17.64 12.80
C ALA A 212 11.62 -17.24 12.08
N HIS A 213 10.50 -17.32 12.82
CA HIS A 213 9.23 -16.85 12.28
C HIS A 213 9.29 -15.34 12.08
N LYS A 214 9.30 -14.96 10.82
CA LYS A 214 9.15 -13.58 10.40
C LYS A 214 7.79 -13.08 10.84
N GLN A 215 7.76 -11.94 11.52
CA GLN A 215 6.52 -11.36 12.00
C GLN A 215 6.35 -9.95 11.51
N PHE A 216 5.09 -9.57 11.31
CA PHE A 216 4.72 -8.17 11.24
C PHE A 216 4.86 -7.54 12.61
N LYS A 217 5.46 -6.37 12.66
CA LYS A 217 5.62 -5.58 13.87
C LYS A 217 5.07 -4.18 13.64
N GLU A 218 4.70 -3.53 14.73
CA GLU A 218 4.43 -2.11 14.73
C GLU A 218 5.70 -1.35 14.32
N ILE A 219 5.55 -0.25 13.63
CA ILE A 219 6.68 0.53 13.15
C ILE A 219 7.60 0.91 14.33
N GLY A 220 8.87 0.58 14.21
CA GLY A 220 9.88 0.81 15.23
C GLY A 220 10.03 -0.29 16.29
N GLU A 221 9.13 -1.29 16.29
CA GLU A 221 9.23 -2.46 17.18
C GLU A 221 9.91 -3.66 16.49
N GLY A 222 10.21 -3.51 15.19
CA GLY A 222 10.87 -4.53 14.38
C GLY A 222 12.36 -4.26 14.14
N ASN A 223 12.86 -4.77 13.03
CA ASN A 223 14.28 -4.78 12.70
C ASN A 223 14.66 -3.85 11.55
N LEU A 224 13.71 -3.11 10.94
CA LEU A 224 14.02 -2.23 9.84
C LEU A 224 14.74 -0.95 10.31
N ASN A 225 15.62 -0.44 9.45
CA ASN A 225 16.35 0.80 9.73
C ASN A 225 15.46 2.03 9.45
N TRP A 226 14.51 2.32 10.36
CA TRP A 226 13.56 3.42 10.21
C TRP A 226 14.19 4.79 10.01
N PRO A 227 15.22 5.19 10.78
CA PRO A 227 15.89 6.47 10.52
C PRO A 227 16.47 6.59 9.11
N GLY A 228 17.02 5.51 8.57
CA GLY A 228 17.55 5.47 7.22
C GLY A 228 16.46 5.47 6.14
N ILE A 229 15.37 4.75 6.37
CA ILE A 229 14.22 4.67 5.46
C ILE A 229 13.51 6.04 5.36
N ILE A 230 13.21 6.64 6.50
CA ILE A 230 12.53 7.94 6.58
C ILE A 230 13.36 9.02 5.88
N ARG A 231 14.65 9.11 6.22
CA ARG A 231 15.56 10.07 5.57
C ARG A 231 15.58 9.90 4.05
N GLU A 232 15.68 8.67 3.53
CA GLU A 232 15.68 8.44 2.09
C GLU A 232 14.36 8.84 1.43
N CYS A 233 13.22 8.60 2.09
CA CYS A 233 11.92 9.04 1.61
C CYS A 233 11.80 10.58 1.58
N GLU A 234 12.27 11.27 2.62
CA GLU A 234 12.26 12.74 2.72
C GLU A 234 13.16 13.37 1.65
N GLU A 235 14.38 12.85 1.45
CA GLU A 235 15.30 13.30 0.41
C GLU A 235 14.73 13.16 -1.00
N GLN A 236 13.80 12.22 -1.20
CA GLN A 236 13.12 11.99 -2.47
C GLN A 236 11.83 12.82 -2.60
N GLY A 237 11.35 13.45 -1.54
CA GLY A 237 10.08 14.16 -1.54
C GLY A 237 8.86 13.24 -1.61
N VAL A 238 8.94 12.04 -1.03
CA VAL A 238 7.80 11.13 -0.94
C VAL A 238 6.67 11.82 -0.19
N MET A 239 5.48 11.85 -0.78
CA MET A 239 4.34 12.62 -0.27
C MET A 239 3.67 11.94 0.93
N TRP A 240 3.44 10.62 0.83
CA TRP A 240 2.68 9.86 1.80
C TRP A 240 3.42 8.60 2.22
N CYS A 241 3.42 8.33 3.52
CA CYS A 241 3.69 7.00 4.05
C CYS A 241 2.38 6.42 4.60
N SER A 242 2.06 5.21 4.18
CA SER A 242 0.86 4.49 4.59
C SER A 242 1.24 3.36 5.54
N VAL A 243 0.76 3.46 6.77
CA VAL A 243 1.00 2.42 7.78
C VAL A 243 0.14 1.20 7.47
N GLU A 244 0.75 0.04 7.43
CA GLU A 244 0.02 -1.22 7.28
C GLU A 244 0.64 -2.33 8.14
N GLN A 245 -0.21 -3.26 8.60
CA GLN A 245 0.19 -4.48 9.27
C GLN A 245 -0.83 -5.58 8.94
N ASP A 246 -0.40 -6.62 8.21
CA ASP A 246 -1.33 -7.67 7.76
C ASP A 246 -1.86 -8.52 8.91
N PHE A 247 -1.03 -8.77 9.91
CA PHE A 247 -1.38 -9.50 11.12
C PHE A 247 -0.85 -8.78 12.34
N CYS A 248 -1.74 -8.40 13.24
CA CYS A 248 -1.41 -7.74 14.49
C CYS A 248 -1.36 -8.75 15.63
N GLN A 249 -0.34 -8.67 16.48
CA GLN A 249 -0.24 -9.49 17.70
C GLN A 249 -0.99 -8.87 18.88
N ARG A 250 -1.32 -7.58 18.77
CA ARG A 250 -2.16 -6.82 19.69
C ARG A 250 -3.42 -6.35 18.97
N PRO A 251 -4.43 -5.83 19.66
CA PRO A 251 -5.60 -5.27 19.01
C PRO A 251 -5.21 -4.29 17.90
N PRO A 252 -5.70 -4.42 16.67
CA PRO A 252 -5.27 -3.64 15.51
C PRO A 252 -5.27 -2.13 15.71
N TYR A 253 -6.23 -1.58 16.45
CA TYR A 253 -6.23 -0.15 16.77
C TYR A 253 -5.08 0.29 17.67
N GLU A 254 -4.65 -0.56 18.61
CA GLU A 254 -3.48 -0.31 19.45
C GLU A 254 -2.19 -0.41 18.63
N ALA A 255 -2.15 -1.35 17.68
CA ALA A 255 -1.02 -1.53 16.77
C ALA A 255 -0.79 -0.28 15.91
N ILE A 256 -1.85 0.24 15.26
CA ILE A 256 -1.73 1.44 14.43
C ILE A 256 -1.45 2.71 15.26
N GLU A 257 -1.98 2.80 16.49
CA GLU A 257 -1.69 3.91 17.39
C GLU A 257 -0.23 3.92 17.82
N LEU A 258 0.34 2.75 18.17
CA LEU A 258 1.76 2.63 18.49
C LEU A 258 2.65 2.93 17.29
N SER A 259 2.31 2.41 16.11
CA SER A 259 3.04 2.71 14.87
C SER A 259 3.09 4.22 14.58
N LEU A 260 1.95 4.91 14.71
CA LEU A 260 1.90 6.37 14.54
C LEU A 260 2.73 7.11 15.59
N LYS A 261 2.64 6.70 16.86
CA LYS A 261 3.45 7.27 17.94
C LYS A 261 4.96 7.14 17.64
N ASN A 262 5.38 5.98 17.19
CA ASN A 262 6.79 5.74 16.88
C ASN A 262 7.25 6.55 15.66
N LEU A 263 6.41 6.69 14.62
CA LEU A 263 6.69 7.58 13.48
C LEU A 263 6.90 9.03 13.93
N ARG A 264 6.04 9.55 14.83
CA ARG A 264 6.21 10.90 15.41
C ARG A 264 7.53 11.04 16.20
N LEU A 265 7.97 9.99 16.89
CA LEU A 265 9.27 9.98 17.57
C LEU A 265 10.43 9.98 16.58
N PHE A 266 10.28 9.40 15.40
CA PHE A 266 11.26 9.46 14.30
C PHE A 266 11.22 10.79 13.53
N GLY A 267 10.27 11.69 13.82
CA GLY A 267 10.19 13.02 13.21
C GLY A 267 9.30 13.11 11.97
N VAL A 268 8.46 12.10 11.69
CA VAL A 268 7.50 12.12 10.57
C VAL A 268 6.22 12.83 10.96
#